data_753731628f4971d59a4ea4c5b4ebabec
#
_entry.id   753731628f4971d59a4ea4c5b4ebabec
#
_cell.length_a   1.000
_cell.length_b   1.000
_cell.length_c   1.000
_cell.angle_alpha   90.00
_cell.angle_beta   90.00
_cell.angle_gamma   90.00
#
_symmetry.space_group_name_H-M   'P 1'
#
loop_
_entity.id
_entity.type
_entity.pdbx_description
1 polymer ?
#
loop_
_entity_poly.entity_id
_entity_poly.type
_entity_poly.pdbx_seq_one_letter_code
_entity_poly.pdbx_strand_id
1 'polypeptide(L)'
;MGDLIFGVVVAVSLAIGLVAVLLANRLQKRFRFNYLSSYLYFQVFINVFGVYGIVGQVIARQMLSRRGASFETIETIRHFFTFLGLPFLILAWYMFLRLSREMVDKDLSRKITLIYFSIFGGALLAYGIFIVRANVSTWTDSQYAAFSSGFNILYAILVAVALVSGLSELFRRAPDIEDGKKQKAVRFFGLTCFLAYAAALVLSPYAYSGGTMAVAYVLAFFSANLIPLLYWRAYLLNAGPAASLLQTPADAMTRFVKEYRISKREEDVIRELCAGKTNKEIAETLFISLQTVKDHIYRIYLKTEVNNRVQLINLIQSQESRDRGSSPASRV
;
A
#
# COMPACT_ATOMS: atom_id res chain seq x y z
N MET A 1 10.31 -16.91 33.90
CA MET A 1 9.45 -15.71 33.80
C MET A 1 9.70 -14.88 32.54
N GLY A 2 10.97 -14.63 32.15
CA GLY A 2 11.31 -13.87 30.94
C GLY A 2 10.81 -14.47 29.61
N ASP A 3 10.74 -15.80 29.50
CA ASP A 3 10.34 -16.49 28.28
C ASP A 3 8.85 -16.40 27.99
N LEU A 4 8.05 -16.48 29.05
CA LEU A 4 6.61 -16.32 28.93
C LEU A 4 6.27 -14.89 28.47
N ILE A 5 6.91 -13.90 29.09
CA ILE A 5 6.73 -12.48 28.71
C ILE A 5 7.17 -12.26 27.26
N PHE A 6 8.33 -12.81 26.87
CA PHE A 6 8.83 -12.75 25.49
C PHE A 6 7.81 -13.34 24.51
N GLY A 7 7.35 -14.57 24.75
CA GLY A 7 6.36 -15.23 23.89
C GLY A 7 5.05 -14.46 23.79
N VAL A 8 4.55 -13.93 24.91
CA VAL A 8 3.31 -13.13 24.94
C VAL A 8 3.46 -11.85 24.13
N VAL A 9 4.56 -11.09 24.29
CA VAL A 9 4.76 -9.84 23.54
C VAL A 9 4.91 -10.09 22.05
N VAL A 10 5.63 -11.15 21.66
CA VAL A 10 5.72 -11.54 20.23
C VAL A 10 4.33 -11.90 19.68
N ALA A 11 3.56 -12.71 20.42
CA ALA A 11 2.20 -13.08 19.99
C ALA A 11 1.28 -11.86 19.86
N VAL A 12 1.32 -10.94 20.82
CA VAL A 12 0.58 -9.66 20.78
C VAL A 12 1.00 -8.83 19.56
N SER A 13 2.30 -8.72 19.30
CA SER A 13 2.82 -7.97 18.14
C SER A 13 2.33 -8.55 16.82
N LEU A 14 2.37 -9.86 16.64
CA LEU A 14 1.83 -10.54 15.47
C LEU A 14 0.32 -10.34 15.32
N ALA A 15 -0.42 -10.38 16.44
CA ALA A 15 -1.85 -10.10 16.44
C ALA A 15 -2.15 -8.66 16.00
N ILE A 16 -1.37 -7.66 16.43
CA ILE A 16 -1.47 -6.26 15.97
C ILE A 16 -1.26 -6.19 14.47
N GLY A 17 -0.24 -6.85 13.91
CA GLY A 17 0.01 -6.91 12.48
C GLY A 17 -1.14 -7.53 11.70
N LEU A 18 -1.68 -8.65 12.18
CA LEU A 18 -2.85 -9.30 11.56
C LEU A 18 -4.08 -8.37 11.57
N VAL A 19 -4.34 -7.71 12.69
CA VAL A 19 -5.42 -6.72 12.83
C VAL A 19 -5.25 -5.59 11.82
N ALA A 20 -4.02 -5.07 11.63
CA ALA A 20 -3.74 -4.03 10.65
C ALA A 20 -4.10 -4.49 9.22
N VAL A 21 -3.68 -5.69 8.81
CA VAL A 21 -4.02 -6.25 7.49
C VAL A 21 -5.54 -6.45 7.33
N LEU A 22 -6.21 -7.02 8.34
CA LEU A 22 -7.66 -7.23 8.29
C LEU A 22 -8.46 -5.93 8.22
N LEU A 23 -8.03 -4.90 8.96
CA LEU A 23 -8.64 -3.56 8.91
C LEU A 23 -8.42 -2.90 7.53
N ALA A 24 -7.21 -2.96 6.99
CA ALA A 24 -6.92 -2.44 5.65
C ALA A 24 -7.78 -3.12 4.57
N ASN A 25 -7.93 -4.44 4.64
CA ASN A 25 -8.80 -5.21 3.74
C ASN A 25 -10.29 -4.81 3.87
N ARG A 26 -10.78 -4.60 5.12
CA ARG A 26 -12.15 -4.12 5.34
C ARG A 26 -12.37 -2.73 4.77
N LEU A 27 -11.40 -1.83 4.93
CA LEU A 27 -11.47 -0.47 4.35
C LEU A 27 -11.48 -0.51 2.83
N GLN A 28 -10.59 -1.30 2.22
CA GLN A 28 -10.52 -1.47 0.77
C GLN A 28 -11.83 -2.02 0.20
N LYS A 29 -12.44 -3.03 0.83
CA LYS A 29 -13.73 -3.59 0.40
C LYS A 29 -14.89 -2.61 0.56
N ARG A 30 -14.86 -1.77 1.61
CA ARG A 30 -15.93 -0.80 1.92
C ARG A 30 -15.89 0.42 1.02
N PHE A 31 -14.71 1.01 0.81
CA PHE A 31 -14.54 2.31 0.14
C PHE A 31 -14.03 2.19 -1.29
N ARG A 32 -13.42 1.06 -1.70
CA ARG A 32 -12.96 0.71 -3.06
C ARG A 32 -12.08 1.76 -3.76
N PHE A 33 -11.40 2.64 -3.02
CA PHE A 33 -10.44 3.57 -3.59
C PHE A 33 -9.17 2.84 -4.04
N ASN A 34 -8.56 3.27 -5.17
CA ASN A 34 -7.33 2.66 -5.70
C ASN A 34 -6.19 2.69 -4.68
N TYR A 35 -5.99 3.81 -3.98
CA TYR A 35 -4.95 3.94 -2.97
C TYR A 35 -5.16 3.01 -1.76
N LEU A 36 -6.39 2.56 -1.46
CA LEU A 36 -6.62 1.57 -0.40
C LEU A 36 -6.13 0.18 -0.79
N SER A 37 -6.12 -0.16 -2.08
CA SER A 37 -5.49 -1.39 -2.57
C SER A 37 -3.97 -1.32 -2.37
N SER A 38 -3.33 -0.21 -2.74
CA SER A 38 -1.91 0.00 -2.51
C SER A 38 -1.57 0.00 -1.02
N TYR A 39 -2.45 0.55 -0.18
CA TYR A 39 -2.29 0.52 1.28
C TYR A 39 -2.45 -0.90 1.86
N LEU A 40 -3.39 -1.69 1.36
CA LEU A 40 -3.54 -3.09 1.76
C LEU A 40 -2.27 -3.90 1.42
N TYR A 41 -1.75 -3.79 0.20
CA TYR A 41 -0.52 -4.47 -0.19
C TYR A 41 0.69 -3.99 0.62
N PHE A 42 0.78 -2.69 0.90
CA PHE A 42 1.79 -2.16 1.80
C PHE A 42 1.70 -2.84 3.17
N GLN A 43 0.51 -2.92 3.77
CA GLN A 43 0.30 -3.58 5.06
C GLN A 43 0.65 -5.07 5.03
N VAL A 44 0.29 -5.78 3.97
CA VAL A 44 0.65 -7.20 3.82
C VAL A 44 2.17 -7.36 3.78
N PHE A 45 2.85 -6.65 2.89
CA PHE A 45 4.29 -6.83 2.70
C PHE A 45 5.11 -6.37 3.90
N ILE A 46 4.75 -5.25 4.54
CA ILE A 46 5.49 -4.75 5.72
C ILE A 46 5.31 -5.69 6.92
N ASN A 47 4.14 -6.30 7.10
CA ASN A 47 3.91 -7.28 8.16
C ASN A 47 4.61 -8.60 7.86
N VAL A 48 4.65 -9.08 6.62
CA VAL A 48 5.42 -10.27 6.23
C VAL A 48 6.92 -10.04 6.48
N PHE A 49 7.44 -8.86 6.13
CA PHE A 49 8.81 -8.46 6.52
C PHE A 49 8.98 -8.48 8.05
N GLY A 50 8.03 -7.94 8.80
CA GLY A 50 8.07 -7.97 10.27
C GLY A 50 8.20 -9.37 10.83
N VAL A 51 7.47 -10.33 10.25
CA VAL A 51 7.54 -11.75 10.66
C VAL A 51 8.90 -12.36 10.33
N TYR A 52 9.32 -12.32 9.07
CA TYR A 52 10.55 -12.97 8.64
C TYR A 52 11.79 -12.15 8.99
N GLY A 53 11.80 -10.87 8.63
CA GLY A 53 12.96 -10.01 8.75
C GLY A 53 13.24 -9.52 10.20
N ILE A 54 12.26 -9.51 11.10
CA ILE A 54 12.42 -9.02 12.48
C ILE A 54 12.18 -10.12 13.49
N VAL A 55 10.95 -10.67 13.57
CA VAL A 55 10.58 -11.66 14.57
C VAL A 55 11.42 -12.93 14.42
N GLY A 56 11.64 -13.40 13.18
CA GLY A 56 12.45 -14.57 12.90
C GLY A 56 13.88 -14.44 13.44
N GLN A 57 14.51 -13.28 13.24
CA GLN A 57 15.86 -12.99 13.76
C GLN A 57 15.89 -12.98 15.30
N VAL A 58 14.92 -12.30 15.93
CA VAL A 58 14.86 -12.17 17.39
C VAL A 58 14.64 -13.54 18.04
N ILE A 59 13.72 -14.36 17.50
CA ILE A 59 13.49 -15.72 18.01
C ILE A 59 14.71 -16.60 17.80
N ALA A 60 15.27 -16.62 16.60
CA ALA A 60 16.44 -17.45 16.28
C ALA A 60 17.62 -17.11 17.19
N ARG A 61 17.93 -15.82 17.37
CA ARG A 61 18.97 -15.38 18.30
C ARG A 61 18.72 -15.85 19.72
N GLN A 62 17.51 -15.66 20.24
CA GLN A 62 17.14 -16.06 21.60
C GLN A 62 17.32 -17.57 21.81
N MET A 63 16.86 -18.38 20.86
CA MET A 63 16.94 -19.84 20.94
C MET A 63 18.39 -20.35 20.81
N LEU A 64 19.15 -19.81 19.88
CA LEU A 64 20.51 -20.23 19.61
C LEU A 64 21.48 -19.81 20.72
N SER A 65 21.36 -18.58 21.20
CA SER A 65 22.17 -18.08 22.32
C SER A 65 22.00 -18.93 23.58
N ARG A 66 20.79 -19.41 23.85
CA ARG A 66 20.51 -20.32 25.00
C ARG A 66 21.09 -21.72 24.84
N ARG A 67 21.23 -22.18 23.60
CA ARG A 67 21.84 -23.49 23.30
C ARG A 67 23.36 -23.44 23.24
N GLY A 68 23.95 -22.28 23.51
CA GLY A 68 25.40 -22.11 23.45
C GLY A 68 25.96 -22.11 22.03
N ALA A 69 25.14 -21.77 21.03
CA ALA A 69 25.59 -21.68 19.65
C ALA A 69 26.69 -20.61 19.51
N SER A 70 27.66 -20.85 18.60
CA SER A 70 28.72 -19.92 18.33
C SER A 70 28.16 -18.58 17.79
N PHE A 71 28.91 -17.48 18.01
CA PHE A 71 28.57 -16.17 17.48
C PHE A 71 28.39 -16.22 15.96
N GLU A 72 29.24 -16.92 15.25
CA GLU A 72 29.18 -17.11 13.80
C GLU A 72 27.86 -17.77 13.34
N THR A 73 27.43 -18.83 14.03
CA THR A 73 26.15 -19.50 13.75
C THR A 73 24.96 -18.54 13.93
N ILE A 74 24.97 -17.76 15.00
CA ILE A 74 23.92 -16.78 15.28
C ILE A 74 23.86 -15.72 14.17
N GLU A 75 25.00 -15.18 13.76
CA GLU A 75 25.09 -14.16 12.73
C GLU A 75 24.70 -14.71 11.33
N THR A 76 25.11 -15.92 10.98
CA THR A 76 24.72 -16.57 9.72
C THR A 76 23.19 -16.71 9.63
N ILE A 77 22.55 -17.17 10.67
CA ILE A 77 21.09 -17.33 10.70
C ILE A 77 20.40 -15.97 10.69
N ARG A 78 20.96 -14.96 11.36
CA ARG A 78 20.46 -13.58 11.30
C ARG A 78 20.43 -13.06 9.87
N HIS A 79 21.53 -13.22 9.13
CA HIS A 79 21.59 -12.79 7.74
C HIS A 79 20.64 -13.54 6.83
N PHE A 80 20.43 -14.83 7.08
CA PHE A 80 19.44 -15.62 6.36
C PHE A 80 18.01 -15.05 6.53
N PHE A 81 17.59 -14.79 7.76
CA PHE A 81 16.27 -14.19 8.02
C PHE A 81 16.14 -12.78 7.43
N THR A 82 17.21 -11.98 7.51
CA THR A 82 17.24 -10.67 6.87
C THR A 82 17.03 -10.81 5.36
N PHE A 83 17.78 -11.67 4.70
CA PHE A 83 17.68 -11.89 3.25
C PHE A 83 16.28 -12.36 2.84
N LEU A 84 15.69 -13.27 3.60
CA LEU A 84 14.33 -13.76 3.37
C LEU A 84 13.27 -12.65 3.50
N GLY A 85 13.48 -11.69 4.40
CA GLY A 85 12.57 -10.57 4.62
C GLY A 85 12.70 -9.43 3.60
N LEU A 86 13.90 -9.18 3.05
CA LEU A 86 14.20 -8.03 2.20
C LEU A 86 13.29 -7.87 0.98
N PRO A 87 12.92 -8.92 0.20
CA PRO A 87 12.02 -8.77 -0.93
C PRO A 87 10.67 -8.17 -0.53
N PHE A 88 10.14 -8.57 0.61
CA PHE A 88 8.86 -8.04 1.12
C PHE A 88 8.98 -6.58 1.55
N LEU A 89 10.13 -6.20 2.12
CA LEU A 89 10.36 -4.81 2.50
C LEU A 89 10.54 -3.91 1.27
N ILE A 90 11.20 -4.38 0.22
CA ILE A 90 11.29 -3.69 -1.06
C ILE A 90 9.88 -3.47 -1.65
N LEU A 91 9.06 -4.51 -1.68
CA LEU A 91 7.68 -4.42 -2.15
C LEU A 91 6.83 -3.49 -1.27
N ALA A 92 7.01 -3.52 0.06
CA ALA A 92 6.30 -2.64 0.97
C ALA A 92 6.59 -1.16 0.67
N TRP A 93 7.86 -0.74 0.57
CA TRP A 93 8.20 0.64 0.28
C TRP A 93 7.80 1.08 -1.12
N TYR A 94 7.82 0.18 -2.11
CA TYR A 94 7.24 0.45 -3.42
C TYR A 94 5.73 0.74 -3.33
N MET A 95 4.99 -0.07 -2.58
CA MET A 95 3.55 0.16 -2.37
C MET A 95 3.28 1.44 -1.58
N PHE A 96 4.16 1.82 -0.65
CA PHE A 96 4.05 3.09 0.06
C PHE A 96 4.27 4.30 -0.88
N LEU A 97 5.26 4.23 -1.77
CA LEU A 97 5.49 5.27 -2.78
C LEU A 97 4.30 5.40 -3.73
N ARG A 98 3.75 4.26 -4.16
CA ARG A 98 2.55 4.22 -5.00
C ARG A 98 1.33 4.77 -4.27
N LEU A 99 1.09 4.35 -3.02
CA LEU A 99 0.04 4.87 -2.14
C LEU A 99 0.12 6.40 -2.03
N SER A 100 1.31 6.93 -1.75
CA SER A 100 1.53 8.37 -1.56
C SER A 100 1.12 9.17 -2.81
N ARG A 101 1.38 8.65 -4.01
CA ARG A 101 0.97 9.29 -5.27
C ARG A 101 -0.51 9.14 -5.56
N GLU A 102 -1.06 7.97 -5.36
CA GLU A 102 -2.50 7.72 -5.56
C GLU A 102 -3.38 8.52 -4.60
N MET A 103 -2.92 8.82 -3.38
CA MET A 103 -3.65 9.68 -2.43
C MET A 103 -3.78 11.13 -2.90
N VAL A 104 -2.90 11.58 -3.78
CA VAL A 104 -2.91 12.92 -4.42
C VAL A 104 -3.33 12.85 -5.90
N ASP A 105 -4.06 11.79 -6.25
CA ASP A 105 -4.65 11.55 -7.58
C ASP A 105 -3.61 11.56 -8.73
N LYS A 106 -2.42 10.99 -8.48
CA LYS A 106 -1.33 10.83 -9.47
C LYS A 106 -0.90 9.38 -9.57
N ASP A 107 -0.58 8.95 -10.77
CA ASP A 107 -0.02 7.63 -11.03
C ASP A 107 1.50 7.61 -10.87
N LEU A 108 2.03 6.44 -10.50
CA LEU A 108 3.46 6.20 -10.46
C LEU A 108 3.97 5.92 -11.89
N SER A 109 4.93 6.74 -12.37
CA SER A 109 5.45 6.57 -13.73
C SER A 109 6.25 5.28 -13.86
N ARG A 110 6.18 4.64 -15.05
CA ARG A 110 6.93 3.43 -15.38
C ARG A 110 8.44 3.61 -15.19
N LYS A 111 8.96 4.81 -15.48
CA LYS A 111 10.39 5.12 -15.29
C LYS A 111 10.79 5.04 -13.81
N ILE A 112 10.01 5.62 -12.91
CA ILE A 112 10.28 5.58 -11.46
C ILE A 112 10.22 4.13 -10.96
N THR A 113 9.23 3.35 -11.41
CA THR A 113 9.10 1.92 -11.07
C THR A 113 10.36 1.14 -11.49
N LEU A 114 10.84 1.34 -12.73
CA LEU A 114 12.04 0.66 -13.23
C LEU A 114 13.29 1.05 -12.44
N ILE A 115 13.50 2.35 -12.17
CA ILE A 115 14.64 2.85 -11.38
C ILE A 115 14.59 2.26 -9.97
N TYR A 116 13.42 2.26 -9.34
CA TYR A 116 13.22 1.70 -8.01
C TYR A 116 13.66 0.23 -7.94
N PHE A 117 13.10 -0.62 -8.80
CA PHE A 117 13.43 -2.05 -8.80
C PHE A 117 14.86 -2.36 -9.25
N SER A 118 15.47 -1.52 -10.11
CA SER A 118 16.88 -1.66 -10.49
C SER A 118 17.79 -1.41 -9.29
N ILE A 119 17.56 -0.35 -8.51
CA ILE A 119 18.37 -0.01 -7.34
C ILE A 119 18.20 -1.05 -6.22
N PHE A 120 16.96 -1.29 -5.80
CA PHE A 120 16.70 -2.21 -4.70
C PHE A 120 16.94 -3.68 -5.06
N GLY A 121 16.64 -4.08 -6.30
CA GLY A 121 16.97 -5.42 -6.82
C GLY A 121 18.47 -5.64 -6.92
N GLY A 122 19.23 -4.65 -7.40
CA GLY A 122 20.68 -4.68 -7.42
C GLY A 122 21.29 -4.81 -6.02
N ALA A 123 20.79 -4.05 -5.06
CA ALA A 123 21.22 -4.14 -3.66
C ALA A 123 20.91 -5.53 -3.04
N LEU A 124 19.74 -6.09 -3.35
CA LEU A 124 19.35 -7.43 -2.89
C LEU A 124 20.27 -8.51 -3.48
N LEU A 125 20.57 -8.43 -4.78
CA LEU A 125 21.51 -9.36 -5.45
C LEU A 125 22.91 -9.25 -4.85
N ALA A 126 23.42 -8.03 -4.64
CA ALA A 126 24.71 -7.80 -4.01
C ALA A 126 24.78 -8.41 -2.60
N TYR A 127 23.71 -8.28 -1.83
CA TYR A 127 23.62 -8.89 -0.50
C TYR A 127 23.57 -10.41 -0.55
N GLY A 128 22.82 -11.00 -1.49
CA GLY A 128 22.81 -12.46 -1.71
C GLY A 128 24.18 -13.02 -2.06
N ILE A 129 24.90 -12.35 -3.00
CA ILE A 129 26.28 -12.72 -3.38
C ILE A 129 27.20 -12.63 -2.16
N PHE A 130 27.04 -11.59 -1.33
CA PHE A 130 27.83 -11.45 -0.10
C PHE A 130 27.59 -12.62 0.85
N ILE A 131 26.35 -12.99 1.14
CA ILE A 131 26.05 -14.11 2.05
C ILE A 131 26.71 -15.41 1.58
N VAL A 132 26.59 -15.70 0.28
CA VAL A 132 27.22 -16.91 -0.31
C VAL A 132 28.74 -16.85 -0.18
N ARG A 133 29.37 -15.72 -0.51
CA ARG A 133 30.83 -15.57 -0.42
C ARG A 133 31.33 -15.57 1.03
N ALA A 134 30.64 -14.95 1.96
CA ALA A 134 31.03 -14.93 3.36
C ALA A 134 31.05 -16.33 3.99
N ASN A 135 30.17 -17.24 3.52
CA ASN A 135 30.15 -18.64 3.97
C ASN A 135 31.23 -19.52 3.32
N VAL A 136 31.84 -19.09 2.19
CA VAL A 136 32.84 -19.87 1.43
C VAL A 136 34.27 -19.35 1.63
N SER A 137 34.42 -18.10 2.07
CA SER A 137 35.72 -17.45 2.18
C SER A 137 36.22 -17.36 3.63
N THR A 138 37.56 -17.35 3.79
CA THR A 138 38.25 -17.13 5.07
C THR A 138 38.24 -15.64 5.47
N TRP A 139 37.06 -15.05 5.60
CA TRP A 139 36.98 -13.68 6.08
C TRP A 139 37.28 -13.61 7.58
N THR A 140 38.06 -12.59 7.95
CA THR A 140 38.28 -12.31 9.38
C THR A 140 37.03 -11.69 9.98
N ASP A 141 36.82 -11.90 11.28
CA ASP A 141 35.65 -11.34 12.01
C ASP A 141 35.50 -9.81 11.80
N SER A 142 36.63 -9.11 11.70
CA SER A 142 36.65 -7.65 11.46
C SER A 142 36.15 -7.27 10.06
N GLN A 143 36.50 -8.03 9.04
CA GLN A 143 36.04 -7.81 7.66
C GLN A 143 34.54 -8.09 7.55
N TYR A 144 34.10 -9.17 8.16
CA TYR A 144 32.68 -9.54 8.20
C TYR A 144 31.85 -8.47 8.93
N ALA A 145 32.28 -8.01 10.11
CA ALA A 145 31.61 -6.97 10.88
C ALA A 145 31.56 -5.63 10.13
N ALA A 146 32.65 -5.23 9.48
CA ALA A 146 32.70 -3.99 8.69
C ALA A 146 31.72 -4.01 7.52
N PHE A 147 31.66 -5.11 6.77
CA PHE A 147 30.74 -5.24 5.65
C PHE A 147 29.28 -5.30 6.11
N SER A 148 28.98 -6.09 7.13
CA SER A 148 27.65 -6.18 7.71
C SER A 148 27.14 -4.81 8.19
N SER A 149 27.99 -4.03 8.84
CA SER A 149 27.67 -2.67 9.28
C SER A 149 27.44 -1.73 8.09
N GLY A 150 28.34 -1.79 7.08
CA GLY A 150 28.18 -1.01 5.85
C GLY A 150 26.88 -1.31 5.13
N PHE A 151 26.51 -2.59 5.03
CA PHE A 151 25.23 -2.99 4.41
C PHE A 151 24.03 -2.49 5.21
N ASN A 152 24.04 -2.58 6.54
CA ASN A 152 22.96 -2.09 7.39
C ASN A 152 22.77 -0.56 7.23
N ILE A 153 23.88 0.19 7.13
CA ILE A 153 23.85 1.64 6.88
C ILE A 153 23.26 1.94 5.49
N LEU A 154 23.76 1.27 4.44
CA LEU A 154 23.23 1.44 3.08
C LEU A 154 21.73 1.15 3.04
N TYR A 155 21.31 0.08 3.68
CA TYR A 155 19.93 -0.33 3.75
C TYR A 155 19.06 0.72 4.49
N ALA A 156 19.53 1.23 5.63
CA ALA A 156 18.85 2.30 6.37
C ALA A 156 18.71 3.57 5.51
N ILE A 157 19.73 3.92 4.74
CA ILE A 157 19.69 5.06 3.80
C ILE A 157 18.64 4.81 2.72
N LEU A 158 18.59 3.64 2.10
CA LEU A 158 17.61 3.31 1.06
C LEU A 158 16.17 3.38 1.60
N VAL A 159 15.92 2.86 2.80
CA VAL A 159 14.62 2.95 3.47
C VAL A 159 14.26 4.40 3.78
N ALA A 160 15.19 5.18 4.30
CA ALA A 160 14.98 6.61 4.56
C ALA A 160 14.66 7.38 3.28
N VAL A 161 15.38 7.12 2.19
CA VAL A 161 15.10 7.74 0.87
C VAL A 161 13.70 7.37 0.36
N ALA A 162 13.29 6.10 0.46
CA ALA A 162 11.96 5.67 0.05
C ALA A 162 10.86 6.34 0.90
N LEU A 163 11.04 6.40 2.23
CA LEU A 163 10.14 7.09 3.14
C LEU A 163 10.03 8.58 2.82
N VAL A 164 11.17 9.27 2.73
CA VAL A 164 11.21 10.72 2.44
C VAL A 164 10.62 11.01 1.07
N SER A 165 10.87 10.17 0.05
CA SER A 165 10.30 10.33 -1.28
C SER A 165 8.77 10.23 -1.26
N GLY A 166 8.22 9.21 -0.61
CA GLY A 166 6.77 9.06 -0.47
C GLY A 166 6.12 10.21 0.32
N LEU A 167 6.72 10.60 1.44
CA LEU A 167 6.22 11.72 2.24
C LEU A 167 6.34 13.07 1.52
N SER A 168 7.43 13.30 0.79
CA SER A 168 7.60 14.54 0.01
C SER A 168 6.51 14.71 -1.05
N GLU A 169 6.03 13.63 -1.65
CA GLU A 169 4.90 13.67 -2.58
C GLU A 169 3.61 14.08 -1.86
N LEU A 170 3.34 13.50 -0.68
CA LEU A 170 2.16 13.84 0.13
C LEU A 170 2.17 15.32 0.55
N PHE A 171 3.31 15.83 1.06
CA PHE A 171 3.38 17.22 1.55
C PHE A 171 3.43 18.27 0.44
N ARG A 172 4.18 18.00 -0.65
CA ARG A 172 4.30 18.93 -1.79
C ARG A 172 3.02 19.07 -2.58
N ARG A 173 2.28 17.97 -2.74
CA ARG A 173 1.08 17.94 -3.59
C ARG A 173 -0.23 18.00 -2.80
N ALA A 174 -0.19 17.92 -1.49
CA ALA A 174 -1.38 18.17 -0.68
C ALA A 174 -2.08 19.51 -1.02
N PRO A 175 -1.37 20.61 -1.34
CA PRO A 175 -2.02 21.85 -1.78
C PRO A 175 -2.85 21.71 -3.06
N ASP A 176 -2.55 20.75 -3.93
CA ASP A 176 -3.27 20.50 -5.19
C ASP A 176 -4.66 19.87 -4.95
N ILE A 177 -4.96 19.44 -3.70
CA ILE A 177 -6.24 18.85 -3.32
C ILE A 177 -7.24 19.97 -3.04
N GLU A 178 -8.30 20.06 -3.84
CA GLU A 178 -9.36 21.07 -3.70
C GLU A 178 -10.14 20.96 -2.39
N ASP A 179 -10.39 19.72 -1.90
CA ASP A 179 -11.05 19.49 -0.62
C ASP A 179 -10.09 19.74 0.54
N GLY A 180 -10.27 20.87 1.24
CA GLY A 180 -9.46 21.24 2.38
C GLY A 180 -9.50 20.25 3.55
N LYS A 181 -10.58 19.45 3.70
CA LYS A 181 -10.65 18.39 4.72
C LYS A 181 -9.77 17.20 4.31
N LYS A 182 -9.84 16.76 3.04
CA LYS A 182 -8.96 15.72 2.48
C LYS A 182 -7.50 16.16 2.54
N GLN A 183 -7.21 17.42 2.20
CA GLN A 183 -5.87 17.98 2.27
C GLN A 183 -5.25 17.87 3.68
N LYS A 184 -5.98 18.32 4.71
CA LYS A 184 -5.55 18.23 6.11
C LYS A 184 -5.35 16.77 6.54
N ALA A 185 -6.28 15.88 6.14
CA ALA A 185 -6.22 14.46 6.47
C ALA A 185 -4.99 13.78 5.84
N VAL A 186 -4.67 14.07 4.57
CA VAL A 186 -3.49 13.54 3.86
C VAL A 186 -2.19 14.01 4.52
N ARG A 187 -2.09 15.30 4.88
CA ARG A 187 -0.92 15.85 5.59
C ARG A 187 -0.73 15.19 6.96
N PHE A 188 -1.80 15.04 7.71
CA PHE A 188 -1.74 14.41 9.04
C PHE A 188 -1.41 12.92 8.94
N PHE A 189 -1.97 12.21 7.96
CA PHE A 189 -1.58 10.83 7.64
C PHE A 189 -0.08 10.72 7.34
N GLY A 190 0.44 11.61 6.47
CA GLY A 190 1.87 11.67 6.20
C GLY A 190 2.71 11.91 7.44
N LEU A 191 2.28 12.81 8.33
CA LEU A 191 2.96 13.08 9.61
C LEU A 191 2.96 11.85 10.53
N THR A 192 1.83 11.16 10.66
CA THR A 192 1.73 9.92 11.47
C THR A 192 2.62 8.81 10.93
N CYS A 193 2.69 8.64 9.60
CA CYS A 193 3.63 7.72 8.96
C CYS A 193 5.08 8.11 9.26
N PHE A 194 5.42 9.40 9.11
CA PHE A 194 6.77 9.88 9.39
C PHE A 194 7.20 9.58 10.83
N LEU A 195 6.40 9.96 11.80
CA LEU A 195 6.73 9.77 13.22
C LEU A 195 6.83 8.27 13.55
N ALA A 196 5.91 7.44 13.06
CA ALA A 196 5.90 6.01 13.32
C ALA A 196 7.13 5.30 12.75
N TYR A 197 7.47 5.56 11.48
CA TYR A 197 8.61 4.89 10.82
C TYR A 197 9.95 5.49 11.20
N ALA A 198 10.03 6.80 11.49
CA ALA A 198 11.23 7.40 12.05
C ALA A 198 11.56 6.83 13.44
N ALA A 199 10.55 6.67 14.30
CA ALA A 199 10.72 6.01 15.59
C ALA A 199 11.17 4.55 15.43
N ALA A 200 10.56 3.79 14.52
CA ALA A 200 10.97 2.42 14.22
C ALA A 200 12.41 2.34 13.69
N LEU A 201 12.84 3.29 12.86
CA LEU A 201 14.20 3.34 12.34
C LEU A 201 15.21 3.65 13.44
N VAL A 202 14.92 4.61 14.33
CA VAL A 202 15.76 4.93 15.49
C VAL A 202 15.90 3.77 16.45
N LEU A 203 14.82 2.99 16.63
CA LEU A 203 14.83 1.81 17.50
C LEU A 203 15.42 0.57 16.83
N SER A 204 15.64 0.57 15.52
CA SER A 204 16.10 -0.62 14.78
C SER A 204 17.42 -1.23 15.28
N PRO A 205 18.43 -0.49 15.77
CA PRO A 205 19.65 -1.07 16.34
C PRO A 205 19.35 -1.97 17.54
N TYR A 206 18.31 -1.67 18.31
CA TYR A 206 17.92 -2.46 19.48
C TYR A 206 17.31 -3.83 19.13
N ALA A 207 16.90 -4.05 17.88
CA ALA A 207 16.51 -5.37 17.39
C ALA A 207 17.63 -6.41 17.60
N TYR A 208 18.88 -5.95 17.58
CA TYR A 208 20.07 -6.78 17.66
C TYR A 208 20.69 -6.85 19.06
N SER A 209 20.21 -6.04 20.01
CA SER A 209 20.75 -6.04 21.38
C SER A 209 20.34 -7.27 22.22
N GLY A 210 19.28 -7.96 21.81
CA GLY A 210 18.68 -9.08 22.56
C GLY A 210 17.85 -8.63 23.77
N GLY A 211 17.26 -9.60 24.46
CA GLY A 211 16.49 -9.35 25.68
C GLY A 211 15.26 -8.44 25.49
N THR A 212 14.99 -7.63 26.50
CA THR A 212 13.77 -6.78 26.56
C THR A 212 13.72 -5.72 25.47
N MET A 213 14.88 -5.18 25.05
CA MET A 213 14.94 -4.13 24.01
C MET A 213 14.54 -4.65 22.63
N ALA A 214 14.97 -5.86 22.25
CA ALA A 214 14.55 -6.48 21.00
C ALA A 214 13.03 -6.73 20.97
N VAL A 215 12.45 -7.13 22.09
CA VAL A 215 11.01 -7.36 22.23
C VAL A 215 10.24 -6.03 22.14
N ALA A 216 10.73 -4.98 22.79
CA ALA A 216 10.15 -3.64 22.70
C ALA A 216 10.17 -3.11 21.26
N TYR A 217 11.26 -3.36 20.52
CA TYR A 217 11.34 -3.00 19.10
C TYR A 217 10.30 -3.74 18.26
N VAL A 218 10.13 -5.06 18.45
CA VAL A 218 9.10 -5.84 17.73
C VAL A 218 7.72 -5.23 17.96
N LEU A 219 7.36 -4.93 19.20
CA LEU A 219 6.08 -4.33 19.54
C LEU A 219 5.92 -2.94 18.90
N ALA A 220 6.95 -2.10 18.98
CA ALA A 220 6.96 -0.76 18.39
C ALA A 220 6.78 -0.82 16.86
N PHE A 221 7.47 -1.75 16.18
CA PHE A 221 7.37 -1.92 14.73
C PHE A 221 5.94 -2.25 14.29
N PHE A 222 5.29 -3.25 14.89
CA PHE A 222 3.93 -3.62 14.52
C PHE A 222 2.91 -2.53 14.90
N SER A 223 3.09 -1.85 16.03
CA SER A 223 2.25 -0.72 16.45
C SER A 223 2.38 0.48 15.49
N ALA A 224 3.58 0.77 14.99
CA ALA A 224 3.82 1.82 14.01
C ALA A 224 3.01 1.61 12.72
N ASN A 225 2.78 0.37 12.32
CA ASN A 225 1.97 0.05 11.15
C ASN A 225 0.46 0.25 11.38
N LEU A 226 -0.01 0.08 12.61
CA LEU A 226 -1.43 0.21 12.96
C LEU A 226 -1.86 1.68 13.14
N ILE A 227 -1.00 2.55 13.70
CA ILE A 227 -1.36 3.93 14.06
C ILE A 227 -1.85 4.76 12.86
N PRO A 228 -1.14 4.86 11.72
CA PRO A 228 -1.61 5.61 10.56
C PRO A 228 -2.91 5.04 9.98
N LEU A 229 -3.08 3.72 10.06
CA LEU A 229 -4.27 3.03 9.58
C LEU A 229 -5.50 3.39 10.43
N LEU A 230 -5.38 3.42 11.75
CA LEU A 230 -6.48 3.80 12.65
C LEU A 230 -6.90 5.25 12.40
N TYR A 231 -5.92 6.15 12.22
CA TYR A 231 -6.20 7.55 11.86
C TYR A 231 -6.96 7.63 10.54
N TRP A 232 -6.47 6.97 9.48
CA TRP A 232 -7.10 7.01 8.17
C TRP A 232 -8.49 6.39 8.17
N ARG A 233 -8.67 5.29 8.92
CA ARG A 233 -9.97 4.68 9.15
C ARG A 233 -10.95 5.67 9.83
N ALA A 234 -10.51 6.34 10.89
CA ALA A 234 -11.33 7.32 11.60
C ALA A 234 -11.74 8.47 10.66
N TYR A 235 -10.81 8.99 9.84
CA TYR A 235 -11.10 9.99 8.82
C TYR A 235 -12.17 9.51 7.83
N LEU A 236 -11.99 8.32 7.23
CA LEU A 236 -12.94 7.79 6.25
C LEU A 236 -14.34 7.53 6.84
N LEU A 237 -14.43 7.10 8.09
CA LEU A 237 -15.71 6.87 8.76
C LEU A 237 -16.41 8.18 9.13
N ASN A 238 -15.66 9.22 9.53
CA ASN A 238 -16.21 10.51 9.94
C ASN A 238 -16.49 11.45 8.75
N ALA A 239 -15.90 11.21 7.60
CA ALA A 239 -16.17 11.99 6.40
C ALA A 239 -17.59 11.79 5.86
N GLY A 240 -18.35 10.84 6.42
CA GLY A 240 -19.77 10.61 6.14
C GLY A 240 -20.06 10.24 4.69
N PRO A 241 -21.29 10.50 4.18
CA PRO A 241 -21.64 10.30 2.76
C PRO A 241 -20.75 11.07 1.79
N ALA A 242 -20.12 12.17 2.23
CA ALA A 242 -19.13 12.91 1.43
C ALA A 242 -17.89 12.08 1.09
N ALA A 243 -17.49 11.13 1.92
CA ALA A 243 -16.41 10.20 1.56
C ALA A 243 -16.85 9.17 0.50
N SER A 244 -18.15 8.89 0.41
CA SER A 244 -18.71 8.09 -0.69
C SER A 244 -18.79 8.87 -2.00
N LEU A 245 -18.76 10.21 -1.95
CA LEU A 245 -18.77 11.10 -3.12
C LEU A 245 -17.38 11.25 -3.78
N LEU A 246 -16.32 10.80 -3.10
CA LEU A 246 -14.97 10.68 -3.69
C LEU A 246 -14.80 9.33 -4.43
N GLN A 247 -15.89 8.74 -4.85
CA GLN A 247 -15.90 7.46 -5.55
C GLN A 247 -15.32 7.60 -6.95
N THR A 248 -14.53 6.60 -7.36
CA THR A 248 -13.98 6.48 -8.71
C THR A 248 -15.07 6.51 -9.79
N PRO A 249 -14.75 6.79 -11.06
CA PRO A 249 -15.68 6.64 -12.17
C PRO A 249 -16.46 5.32 -12.19
N ALA A 250 -15.88 4.25 -11.62
CA ALA A 250 -16.55 2.95 -11.43
C ALA A 250 -17.76 3.00 -10.50
N ASP A 251 -17.78 3.89 -9.52
CA ASP A 251 -18.90 4.01 -8.57
C ASP A 251 -20.00 4.91 -9.09
N ALA A 252 -19.67 5.92 -9.90
CA ALA A 252 -20.64 6.69 -10.67
C ALA A 252 -21.39 5.76 -11.64
N MET A 253 -20.65 4.88 -12.32
CA MET A 253 -21.23 3.86 -13.19
C MET A 253 -22.11 2.88 -12.42
N THR A 254 -21.72 2.43 -11.24
CA THR A 254 -22.52 1.49 -10.41
C THR A 254 -23.83 2.13 -9.95
N ARG A 255 -23.81 3.42 -9.60
CA ARG A 255 -25.04 4.16 -9.25
C ARG A 255 -25.93 4.38 -10.47
N PHE A 256 -25.33 4.81 -11.59
CA PHE A 256 -26.04 4.94 -12.87
C PHE A 256 -26.73 3.63 -13.26
N VAL A 257 -26.02 2.52 -13.18
CA VAL A 257 -26.56 1.17 -13.44
C VAL A 257 -27.75 0.86 -12.52
N LYS A 258 -27.66 1.20 -11.24
CA LYS A 258 -28.72 0.96 -10.26
C LYS A 258 -29.91 1.91 -10.46
N GLU A 259 -29.66 3.19 -10.69
CA GLU A 259 -30.68 4.24 -10.86
C GLU A 259 -31.52 3.98 -12.11
N TYR A 260 -30.87 3.72 -13.25
CA TYR A 260 -31.54 3.47 -14.52
C TYR A 260 -31.82 1.99 -14.79
N ARG A 261 -31.63 1.12 -13.80
CA ARG A 261 -31.87 -0.34 -13.90
C ARG A 261 -31.17 -0.95 -15.13
N ILE A 262 -29.92 -0.55 -15.36
CA ILE A 262 -29.09 -1.03 -16.47
C ILE A 262 -28.68 -2.48 -16.20
N SER A 263 -28.86 -3.36 -17.16
CA SER A 263 -28.40 -4.75 -17.07
C SER A 263 -26.87 -4.84 -17.24
N LYS A 264 -26.27 -5.96 -16.80
CA LYS A 264 -24.82 -6.17 -16.92
C LYS A 264 -24.32 -6.07 -18.37
N ARG A 265 -25.08 -6.56 -19.35
CA ARG A 265 -24.74 -6.46 -20.77
C ARG A 265 -24.89 -5.04 -21.31
N GLU A 266 -25.88 -4.31 -20.85
CA GLU A 266 -26.01 -2.89 -21.18
C GLU A 266 -24.89 -2.06 -20.55
N GLU A 267 -24.43 -2.40 -19.35
CA GLU A 267 -23.25 -1.78 -18.73
C GLU A 267 -21.98 -2.01 -19.55
N ASP A 268 -21.75 -3.24 -20.04
CA ASP A 268 -20.63 -3.53 -20.93
C ASP A 268 -20.65 -2.65 -22.16
N VAL A 269 -21.83 -2.49 -22.79
CA VAL A 269 -22.00 -1.61 -23.96
C VAL A 269 -21.78 -0.14 -23.62
N ILE A 270 -22.26 0.35 -22.48
CA ILE A 270 -22.03 1.74 -22.02
C ILE A 270 -20.55 2.02 -21.83
N ARG A 271 -19.79 1.11 -21.24
CA ARG A 271 -18.34 1.26 -21.03
C ARG A 271 -17.60 1.44 -22.36
N GLU A 272 -17.93 0.65 -23.36
CA GLU A 272 -17.33 0.73 -24.68
C GLU A 272 -17.77 2.00 -25.44
N LEU A 273 -19.03 2.44 -25.26
CA LEU A 273 -19.51 3.74 -25.77
C LEU A 273 -18.73 4.91 -25.16
N CYS A 274 -18.51 4.91 -23.85
CA CYS A 274 -17.73 5.94 -23.17
C CYS A 274 -16.24 5.94 -23.59
N ALA A 275 -15.70 4.77 -23.95
CA ALA A 275 -14.37 4.63 -24.52
C ALA A 275 -14.24 5.15 -25.97
N GLY A 276 -15.33 5.66 -26.55
CA GLY A 276 -15.31 6.26 -27.89
C GLY A 276 -15.49 5.29 -29.05
N LYS A 277 -15.69 3.99 -28.81
CA LYS A 277 -15.78 2.96 -29.85
C LYS A 277 -17.05 3.07 -30.69
N THR A 278 -16.95 2.78 -31.97
CA THR A 278 -18.09 2.64 -32.88
C THR A 278 -18.90 1.38 -32.57
N ASN A 279 -20.15 1.32 -32.99
CA ASN A 279 -21.00 0.15 -32.79
C ASN A 279 -20.40 -1.14 -33.38
N LYS A 280 -19.61 -1.02 -34.47
CA LYS A 280 -18.90 -2.17 -35.06
C LYS A 280 -17.76 -2.65 -34.17
N GLU A 281 -16.94 -1.75 -33.65
CA GLU A 281 -15.86 -2.08 -32.71
C GLU A 281 -16.40 -2.65 -31.38
N ILE A 282 -17.56 -2.16 -30.92
CA ILE A 282 -18.24 -2.69 -29.74
C ILE A 282 -18.70 -4.13 -30.00
N ALA A 283 -19.29 -4.40 -31.18
CA ALA A 283 -19.72 -5.75 -31.56
C ALA A 283 -18.54 -6.73 -31.57
N GLU A 284 -17.40 -6.31 -32.15
CA GLU A 284 -16.16 -7.09 -32.19
C GLU A 284 -15.59 -7.30 -30.78
N THR A 285 -15.55 -6.25 -29.93
CA THR A 285 -15.01 -6.34 -28.56
C THR A 285 -15.83 -7.25 -27.64
N LEU A 286 -17.16 -7.18 -27.74
CA LEU A 286 -18.08 -7.92 -26.87
C LEU A 286 -18.49 -9.27 -27.45
N PHE A 287 -17.99 -9.63 -28.64
CA PHE A 287 -18.30 -10.88 -29.36
C PHE A 287 -19.83 -11.07 -29.59
N ILE A 288 -20.52 -9.98 -30.01
CA ILE A 288 -21.96 -9.99 -30.31
C ILE A 288 -22.22 -9.38 -31.70
N SER A 289 -23.43 -9.58 -32.24
CA SER A 289 -23.78 -9.01 -33.54
C SER A 289 -23.92 -7.47 -33.45
N LEU A 290 -23.66 -6.78 -34.59
CA LEU A 290 -23.90 -5.34 -34.70
C LEU A 290 -25.37 -4.98 -34.38
N GLN A 291 -26.30 -5.85 -34.78
CA GLN A 291 -27.72 -5.65 -34.47
C GLN A 291 -27.98 -5.73 -32.96
N THR A 292 -27.37 -6.69 -32.29
CA THR A 292 -27.48 -6.82 -30.81
C THR A 292 -26.94 -5.58 -30.09
N VAL A 293 -25.82 -5.00 -30.57
CA VAL A 293 -25.31 -3.73 -30.02
C VAL A 293 -26.32 -2.61 -30.19
N LYS A 294 -26.92 -2.45 -31.38
CA LYS A 294 -27.95 -1.44 -31.63
C LYS A 294 -29.15 -1.62 -30.70
N ASP A 295 -29.59 -2.86 -30.48
CA ASP A 295 -30.73 -3.16 -29.61
C ASP A 295 -30.40 -2.82 -28.13
N HIS A 296 -29.18 -3.11 -27.67
CA HIS A 296 -28.74 -2.69 -26.33
C HIS A 296 -28.71 -1.16 -26.21
N ILE A 297 -28.15 -0.44 -27.21
CA ILE A 297 -28.11 1.03 -27.22
C ILE A 297 -29.51 1.61 -27.18
N TYR A 298 -30.42 1.08 -27.98
CA TYR A 298 -31.82 1.52 -27.97
C TYR A 298 -32.48 1.36 -26.60
N ARG A 299 -32.29 0.19 -25.94
CA ARG A 299 -32.82 -0.03 -24.58
C ARG A 299 -32.18 0.88 -23.55
N ILE A 300 -30.88 1.16 -23.67
CA ILE A 300 -30.19 2.11 -22.81
C ILE A 300 -30.82 3.51 -22.95
N TYR A 301 -31.04 3.98 -24.17
CA TYR A 301 -31.64 5.29 -24.42
C TYR A 301 -33.06 5.37 -23.85
N LEU A 302 -33.86 4.32 -23.98
CA LEU A 302 -35.19 4.27 -23.36
C LEU A 302 -35.13 4.35 -21.83
N LYS A 303 -34.20 3.62 -21.20
CA LYS A 303 -34.06 3.61 -19.75
C LYS A 303 -33.51 4.91 -19.17
N THR A 304 -32.68 5.61 -19.92
CA THR A 304 -32.03 6.84 -19.50
C THR A 304 -32.71 8.12 -20.03
N GLU A 305 -33.80 7.96 -20.78
CA GLU A 305 -34.58 9.06 -21.38
C GLU A 305 -33.75 10.01 -22.24
N VAL A 306 -32.71 9.46 -22.91
CA VAL A 306 -31.86 10.22 -23.85
C VAL A 306 -32.09 9.77 -25.28
N ASN A 307 -31.80 10.66 -26.25
CA ASN A 307 -32.09 10.42 -27.67
C ASN A 307 -30.84 10.13 -28.50
N ASN A 308 -29.66 10.35 -27.98
CA ASN A 308 -28.42 10.14 -28.72
C ASN A 308 -27.22 9.87 -27.80
N ARG A 309 -26.11 9.42 -28.43
CA ARG A 309 -24.87 9.05 -27.74
C ARG A 309 -24.26 10.19 -26.93
N VAL A 310 -24.30 11.42 -27.48
CA VAL A 310 -23.71 12.59 -26.83
C VAL A 310 -24.47 12.91 -25.52
N GLN A 311 -25.81 12.84 -25.57
CA GLN A 311 -26.64 13.02 -24.40
C GLN A 311 -26.40 11.95 -23.34
N LEU A 312 -26.22 10.68 -23.73
CA LEU A 312 -25.87 9.60 -22.80
C LEU A 312 -24.55 9.85 -22.11
N ILE A 313 -23.50 10.18 -22.86
CA ILE A 313 -22.16 10.47 -22.32
C ILE A 313 -22.23 11.69 -21.39
N ASN A 314 -22.92 12.75 -21.79
CA ASN A 314 -23.09 13.95 -20.97
C ASN A 314 -23.91 13.65 -19.69
N LEU A 315 -24.92 12.79 -19.77
CA LEU A 315 -25.70 12.36 -18.59
C LEU A 315 -24.83 11.63 -17.58
N ILE A 316 -23.99 10.71 -18.04
CA ILE A 316 -23.04 9.98 -17.18
C ILE A 316 -22.03 10.98 -16.57
N GLN A 317 -21.44 11.87 -17.37
CA GLN A 317 -20.50 12.89 -16.91
C GLN A 317 -21.15 13.93 -15.99
N SER A 318 -22.41 14.29 -16.21
CA SER A 318 -23.13 15.23 -15.36
C SER A 318 -23.49 14.62 -14.00
N GLN A 319 -23.70 13.33 -13.93
CA GLN A 319 -23.82 12.61 -12.65
C GLN A 319 -22.48 12.57 -11.91
N GLU A 320 -21.38 12.39 -12.63
CA GLU A 320 -20.01 12.54 -12.07
C GLU A 320 -19.77 13.98 -11.57
N SER A 321 -20.32 14.99 -12.25
CA SER A 321 -20.16 16.42 -11.93
C SER A 321 -21.14 16.94 -10.88
N ARG A 322 -22.40 16.47 -10.85
CA ARG A 322 -23.38 16.79 -9.80
C ARG A 322 -22.89 16.33 -8.43
N ASP A 323 -22.20 15.22 -8.40
CA ASP A 323 -21.55 14.74 -7.19
C ASP A 323 -20.33 15.60 -6.77
N ARG A 324 -19.68 16.28 -7.72
CA ARG A 324 -18.62 17.28 -7.46
C ARG A 324 -19.17 18.64 -7.04
N GLY A 325 -20.41 18.99 -7.41
CA GLY A 325 -20.98 20.34 -7.27
C GLY A 325 -22.05 20.52 -6.21
N SER A 326 -22.52 19.46 -5.53
CA SER A 326 -23.49 19.58 -4.43
C SER A 326 -22.86 19.81 -3.07
N SER A 327 -21.98 20.84 -2.97
CA SER A 327 -21.65 21.46 -1.68
C SER A 327 -22.77 22.48 -1.39
N PRO A 328 -23.53 22.37 -0.26
CA PRO A 328 -24.49 23.38 0.14
C PRO A 328 -23.75 24.57 0.75
N ALA A 329 -23.25 25.45 -0.09
CA ALA A 329 -22.71 26.74 0.34
C ALA A 329 -23.10 27.83 -0.65
N SER A 330 -24.40 28.11 -0.78
CA SER A 330 -24.92 29.42 -1.19
C SER A 330 -26.44 29.47 -0.98
N ARG A 331 -26.87 29.60 0.27
CA ARG A 331 -28.12 30.31 0.62
C ARG A 331 -27.95 30.90 2.02
N VAL A 332 -27.83 32.23 1.99
CA VAL A 332 -27.91 33.23 3.04
C VAL A 332 -26.64 33.43 3.85
#